data_bfb712892d685106f791300fc5d50159
#
_entry.id   bfb712892d685106f791300fc5d50159
#
_cell.length_a   1.000
_cell.length_b   1.000
_cell.length_c   1.000
_cell.angle_alpha   90.00
_cell.angle_beta   90.00
_cell.angle_gamma   90.00
#
_symmetry.space_group_name_H-M   'P 1'
#
loop_
_entity.id
_entity.type
_entity.pdbx_description
1 polymer ?
#
loop_
_entity_poly.entity_id
_entity_poly.type
_entity_poly.pdbx_seq_one_letter_code
_entity_poly.pdbx_strand_id
1 'polypeptide(L)'
;MFNNIIYFIIVISIFSIGPVEGMGNASLAFSLGMALACWIIFAYFCRLGFRHLRAGIEEGKVTGLSNEYHNLMLRLSILAIFFFSLNVYLLPLRYWLMRIPGTDSFLALQGVIALSIFIFYLCTIWYFAYPIYLAVFQVRLERYPFISSNIKLNLPVIFPWLTLTFAFDLIAFSPWPGIKTFLEKPAGQMIYIASFLCIMMIFLPALIQRWWDCTPIRKSDQIDALRKFLSDLGVKYRNILNWPIFEGRMMTAGVMGIVPRFRYILITDSLLKLLSLEELKAVIAHEVGHIQYRHLLWYMLFILGYMVLSFGLYDLIFYIIASSPYFFKGLSEEGGVGQEFYSFVFSAPILLMMFVYFRFALGFFMRNFERQADLYSAIA
;
A
#
# COMPACT_ATOMS: atom_id res chain seq x y z
N MET A 1 3.02 -7.70 3.81
CA MET A 1 2.42 -6.36 3.87
C MET A 1 3.30 -5.28 3.26
N PHE A 2 4.57 -5.14 3.66
CA PHE A 2 5.44 -4.06 3.19
C PHE A 2 5.62 -4.00 1.66
N ASN A 3 5.77 -5.14 1.01
CA ASN A 3 5.90 -5.20 -0.45
C ASN A 3 4.67 -4.64 -1.18
N ASN A 4 3.47 -4.83 -0.63
CA ASN A 4 2.24 -4.35 -1.28
C ASN A 4 2.16 -2.82 -1.29
N ILE A 5 2.63 -2.14 -0.24
CA ILE A 5 2.69 -0.67 -0.20
C ILE A 5 3.54 -0.15 -1.37
N ILE A 6 4.71 -0.74 -1.58
CA ILE A 6 5.61 -0.37 -2.67
C ILE A 6 4.94 -0.59 -4.03
N TYR A 7 4.23 -1.71 -4.22
CA TYR A 7 3.53 -1.99 -5.48
C TYR A 7 2.47 -0.93 -5.80
N PHE A 8 1.66 -0.54 -4.80
CA PHE A 8 0.65 0.49 -5.01
C PHE A 8 1.26 1.88 -5.25
N ILE A 9 2.35 2.24 -4.58
CA ILE A 9 3.08 3.49 -4.85
C ILE A 9 3.59 3.50 -6.30
N ILE A 10 4.20 2.41 -6.76
CA ILE A 10 4.70 2.29 -8.14
C ILE A 10 3.54 2.40 -9.14
N VAL A 11 2.44 1.69 -8.91
CA VAL A 11 1.25 1.71 -9.77
C VAL A 11 0.63 3.11 -9.87
N ILE A 12 0.50 3.80 -8.74
CA ILE A 12 0.02 5.18 -8.68
C ILE A 12 0.97 6.11 -9.44
N SER A 13 2.28 5.95 -9.26
CA SER A 13 3.29 6.74 -9.98
C SER A 13 3.23 6.50 -11.49
N ILE A 14 3.17 5.24 -11.94
CA ILE A 14 3.02 4.86 -13.35
C ILE A 14 1.76 5.52 -13.94
N PHE A 15 0.64 5.45 -13.24
CA PHE A 15 -0.61 6.04 -13.70
C PHE A 15 -0.54 7.58 -13.76
N SER A 16 0.07 8.22 -12.75
CA SER A 16 0.17 9.69 -12.67
C SER A 16 1.07 10.29 -13.76
N ILE A 17 2.13 9.57 -14.15
CA ILE A 17 3.10 9.99 -15.18
C ILE A 17 2.62 9.57 -16.58
N GLY A 18 1.67 8.63 -16.67
CA GLY A 18 1.18 8.09 -17.94
C GLY A 18 0.65 9.14 -18.91
N PRO A 19 0.77 8.91 -20.23
CA PRO A 19 0.41 9.86 -21.27
C PRO A 19 -1.10 10.19 -21.22
N VAL A 20 -1.41 11.46 -21.39
CA VAL A 20 -2.79 11.99 -21.48
C VAL A 20 -3.26 11.98 -22.94
N GLU A 21 -2.32 12.12 -23.89
CA GLU A 21 -2.59 12.15 -25.32
C GLU A 21 -2.69 10.73 -25.87
N GLY A 22 -3.63 10.52 -26.79
CA GLY A 22 -3.80 9.21 -27.44
C GLY A 22 -2.72 8.96 -28.50
N MET A 23 -2.17 7.76 -28.55
CA MET A 23 -1.34 7.31 -29.66
C MET A 23 -2.19 7.10 -30.92
N GLY A 24 -2.30 8.11 -31.77
CA GLY A 24 -2.91 8.00 -33.08
C GLY A 24 -4.41 7.63 -33.08
N ASN A 25 -4.90 7.08 -34.19
CA ASN A 25 -6.31 6.74 -34.44
C ASN A 25 -6.77 5.38 -33.85
N ALA A 26 -6.17 4.91 -32.74
CA ALA A 26 -6.59 3.65 -32.15
C ALA A 26 -8.04 3.73 -31.66
N SER A 27 -8.90 2.81 -32.10
CA SER A 27 -10.30 2.75 -31.65
C SER A 27 -10.37 2.21 -30.20
N LEU A 28 -11.42 2.58 -29.46
CA LEU A 28 -11.67 2.04 -28.12
C LEU A 28 -11.75 0.51 -28.14
N ALA A 29 -12.42 -0.05 -29.15
CA ALA A 29 -12.53 -1.50 -29.32
C ALA A 29 -11.17 -2.18 -29.47
N PHE A 30 -10.25 -1.59 -30.21
CA PHE A 30 -8.87 -2.09 -30.35
C PHE A 30 -8.13 -2.05 -29.02
N SER A 31 -8.20 -0.92 -28.28
CA SER A 31 -7.55 -0.77 -26.97
C SER A 31 -8.09 -1.78 -25.95
N LEU A 32 -9.41 -1.98 -25.90
CA LEU A 32 -10.03 -2.98 -25.03
C LEU A 32 -9.65 -4.41 -25.41
N GLY A 33 -9.59 -4.72 -26.73
CA GLY A 33 -9.15 -6.02 -27.23
C GLY A 33 -7.71 -6.32 -26.83
N MET A 34 -6.81 -5.35 -26.94
CA MET A 34 -5.42 -5.47 -26.52
C MET A 34 -5.28 -5.59 -25.00
N ALA A 35 -6.06 -4.83 -24.22
CA ALA A 35 -6.07 -4.97 -22.75
C ALA A 35 -6.52 -6.38 -22.34
N LEU A 36 -7.54 -6.92 -22.99
CA LEU A 36 -7.99 -8.30 -22.78
C LEU A 36 -6.90 -9.31 -23.16
N ALA A 37 -6.21 -9.12 -24.29
CA ALA A 37 -5.09 -9.97 -24.71
C ALA A 37 -3.95 -9.93 -23.68
N CYS A 38 -3.56 -8.76 -23.19
CA CYS A 38 -2.60 -8.61 -22.12
C CYS A 38 -3.01 -9.39 -20.85
N TRP A 39 -4.27 -9.28 -20.45
CA TRP A 39 -4.77 -10.02 -19.30
C TRP A 39 -4.77 -11.54 -19.54
N ILE A 40 -5.16 -12.03 -20.70
CA ILE A 40 -5.12 -13.47 -21.04
C ILE A 40 -3.69 -14.00 -20.96
N ILE A 41 -2.72 -13.28 -21.54
CA ILE A 41 -1.30 -13.63 -21.49
C ILE A 41 -0.83 -13.67 -20.03
N PHE A 42 -1.18 -12.66 -19.23
CA PHE A 42 -0.84 -12.63 -17.81
C PHE A 42 -1.45 -13.81 -17.04
N ALA A 43 -2.74 -14.10 -17.25
CA ALA A 43 -3.42 -15.24 -16.64
C ALA A 43 -2.77 -16.58 -17.02
N TYR A 44 -2.29 -16.71 -18.26
CA TYR A 44 -1.52 -17.85 -18.71
C TYR A 44 -0.20 -18.02 -17.94
N PHE A 45 0.55 -16.92 -17.72
CA PHE A 45 1.76 -16.95 -16.88
C PHE A 45 1.46 -17.34 -15.43
N CYS A 46 0.38 -16.80 -14.85
CA CYS A 46 -0.07 -17.22 -13.51
C CYS A 46 -0.37 -18.73 -13.47
N ARG A 47 -1.14 -19.22 -14.45
CA ARG A 47 -1.47 -20.65 -14.54
C ARG A 47 -0.24 -21.54 -14.64
N LEU A 48 0.72 -21.17 -15.49
CA LEU A 48 1.97 -21.92 -15.67
C LEU A 48 2.81 -21.95 -14.39
N GLY A 49 3.00 -20.80 -13.74
CA GLY A 49 3.78 -20.70 -12.51
C GLY A 49 3.23 -21.57 -11.40
N PHE A 50 1.91 -21.48 -11.15
CA PHE A 50 1.27 -22.30 -10.12
C PHE A 50 1.12 -23.78 -10.49
N ARG A 51 1.00 -24.12 -11.79
CA ARG A 51 1.02 -25.50 -12.24
C ARG A 51 2.37 -26.17 -11.97
N HIS A 52 3.46 -25.45 -12.23
CA HIS A 52 4.82 -25.95 -11.97
C HIS A 52 5.02 -26.21 -10.45
N LEU A 53 4.58 -25.26 -9.62
CA LEU A 53 4.67 -25.43 -8.16
C LEU A 53 3.79 -26.59 -7.65
N ARG A 54 2.62 -26.81 -8.25
CA ARG A 54 1.74 -27.94 -7.94
C ARG A 54 2.39 -29.29 -8.28
N ALA A 55 3.04 -29.41 -9.43
CA ALA A 55 3.76 -30.62 -9.80
C ALA A 55 4.83 -30.99 -8.77
N GLY A 56 5.60 -29.99 -8.28
CA GLY A 56 6.57 -30.24 -7.21
C GLY A 56 5.96 -30.73 -5.89
N ILE A 57 4.73 -30.28 -5.55
CA ILE A 57 4.00 -30.79 -4.38
C ILE A 57 3.58 -32.26 -4.58
N GLU A 58 3.06 -32.59 -5.76
CA GLU A 58 2.63 -33.95 -6.12
C GLU A 58 3.81 -34.93 -6.17
N GLU A 59 5.02 -34.47 -6.50
CA GLU A 59 6.28 -35.23 -6.45
C GLU A 59 6.84 -35.42 -5.02
N GLY A 60 6.17 -34.92 -3.97
CA GLY A 60 6.57 -35.09 -2.58
C GLY A 60 7.62 -34.13 -2.07
N LYS A 61 7.89 -33.03 -2.75
CA LYS A 61 8.80 -31.97 -2.32
C LYS A 61 8.18 -31.21 -1.13
N VAL A 62 8.59 -31.49 0.10
CA VAL A 62 8.02 -30.90 1.33
C VAL A 62 8.82 -29.67 1.80
N THR A 63 10.12 -29.64 1.56
CA THR A 63 11.02 -28.59 2.06
C THR A 63 11.08 -27.40 1.12
N GLY A 64 10.88 -26.18 1.65
CA GLY A 64 11.05 -24.93 0.89
C GLY A 64 9.81 -24.47 0.10
N LEU A 65 8.71 -25.22 0.08
CA LEU A 65 7.49 -24.88 -0.67
C LEU A 65 6.89 -23.50 -0.29
N SER A 66 6.91 -23.16 1.00
CA SER A 66 6.45 -21.83 1.44
C SER A 66 7.27 -20.70 0.83
N ASN A 67 8.58 -20.86 0.76
CA ASN A 67 9.47 -19.87 0.15
C ASN A 67 9.27 -19.81 -1.37
N GLU A 68 9.12 -20.96 -2.04
CA GLU A 68 8.83 -21.01 -3.47
C GLU A 68 7.49 -20.33 -3.79
N TYR A 69 6.46 -20.57 -2.98
CA TYR A 69 5.16 -19.91 -3.08
C TYR A 69 5.29 -18.38 -2.93
N HIS A 70 5.98 -17.90 -1.90
CA HIS A 70 6.19 -16.47 -1.68
C HIS A 70 7.00 -15.81 -2.79
N ASN A 71 8.05 -16.48 -3.28
CA ASN A 71 8.86 -16.00 -4.40
C ASN A 71 8.05 -15.93 -5.71
N LEU A 72 7.19 -16.92 -5.96
CA LEU A 72 6.30 -16.91 -7.13
C LEU A 72 5.28 -15.78 -7.03
N MET A 73 4.66 -15.59 -5.87
CA MET A 73 3.74 -14.48 -5.60
C MET A 73 4.41 -13.12 -5.88
N LEU A 74 5.65 -12.93 -5.40
CA LEU A 74 6.42 -11.71 -5.63
C LEU A 74 6.70 -11.48 -7.13
N ARG A 75 7.20 -12.51 -7.85
CA ARG A 75 7.47 -12.43 -9.29
C ARG A 75 6.23 -12.10 -10.10
N LEU A 76 5.10 -12.75 -9.79
CA LEU A 76 3.83 -12.49 -10.47
C LEU A 76 3.27 -11.09 -10.13
N SER A 77 3.48 -10.59 -8.92
CA SER A 77 3.09 -9.22 -8.56
C SER A 77 3.91 -8.17 -9.33
N ILE A 78 5.21 -8.40 -9.53
CA ILE A 78 6.06 -7.55 -10.37
C ILE A 78 5.59 -7.62 -11.83
N LEU A 79 5.26 -8.83 -12.33
CA LEU A 79 4.73 -9.01 -13.66
C LEU A 79 3.37 -8.31 -13.83
N ALA A 80 2.51 -8.29 -12.79
CA ALA A 80 1.26 -7.53 -12.79
C ALA A 80 1.49 -6.02 -12.96
N ILE A 81 2.51 -5.46 -12.30
CA ILE A 81 2.91 -4.05 -12.49
C ILE A 81 3.36 -3.80 -13.91
N PHE A 82 4.14 -4.71 -14.50
CA PHE A 82 4.56 -4.61 -15.90
C PHE A 82 3.35 -4.60 -16.86
N PHE A 83 2.41 -5.54 -16.73
CA PHE A 83 1.20 -5.57 -17.56
C PHE A 83 0.30 -4.34 -17.32
N PHE A 84 0.23 -3.85 -16.09
CA PHE A 84 -0.45 -2.60 -15.78
C PHE A 84 0.21 -1.41 -16.50
N SER A 85 1.55 -1.34 -16.53
CA SER A 85 2.26 -0.28 -17.25
C SER A 85 2.02 -0.34 -18.76
N LEU A 86 1.91 -1.54 -19.34
CA LEU A 86 1.50 -1.68 -20.74
C LEU A 86 0.10 -1.10 -21.01
N ASN A 87 -0.86 -1.31 -20.08
CA ASN A 87 -2.19 -0.71 -20.22
C ASN A 87 -2.15 0.83 -20.11
N VAL A 88 -1.23 1.39 -19.31
CA VAL A 88 -1.12 2.85 -19.17
C VAL A 88 -0.42 3.49 -20.37
N TYR A 89 0.68 2.91 -20.84
CA TYR A 89 1.54 3.51 -21.87
C TYR A 89 1.21 3.09 -23.30
N LEU A 90 0.95 1.81 -23.53
CA LEU A 90 0.66 1.31 -24.89
C LEU A 90 -0.83 1.39 -25.25
N LEU A 91 -1.72 1.31 -24.26
CA LEU A 91 -3.17 1.32 -24.49
C LEU A 91 -3.82 2.64 -24.06
N PRO A 92 -3.11 3.72 -24.01
CA PRO A 92 -3.28 5.02 -23.31
C PRO A 92 -4.51 5.06 -22.40
N LEU A 93 -4.46 4.28 -21.32
CA LEU A 93 -5.58 4.11 -20.39
C LEU A 93 -6.12 5.47 -19.91
N ARG A 94 -5.22 6.40 -19.59
CA ARG A 94 -5.59 7.73 -19.09
C ARG A 94 -6.36 8.55 -20.13
N TYR A 95 -5.96 8.46 -21.40
CA TYR A 95 -6.67 9.12 -22.49
C TYR A 95 -8.12 8.63 -22.63
N TRP A 96 -8.36 7.31 -22.52
CA TRP A 96 -9.70 6.75 -22.57
C TRP A 96 -10.52 7.09 -21.32
N LEU A 97 -9.89 7.10 -20.15
CA LEU A 97 -10.56 7.52 -18.93
C LEU A 97 -11.05 8.96 -19.02
N MET A 98 -10.25 9.88 -19.52
CA MET A 98 -10.63 11.30 -19.66
C MET A 98 -11.80 11.53 -20.63
N ARG A 99 -12.15 10.57 -21.47
CA ARG A 99 -13.33 10.63 -22.36
C ARG A 99 -14.62 10.16 -21.72
N ILE A 100 -14.54 9.55 -20.55
CA ILE A 100 -15.75 9.19 -19.79
C ILE A 100 -16.28 10.47 -19.12
N PRO A 101 -17.56 10.82 -19.31
CA PRO A 101 -18.12 12.03 -18.70
C PRO A 101 -17.90 12.05 -17.19
N GLY A 102 -17.34 13.15 -16.68
CA GLY A 102 -17.05 13.37 -15.26
C GLY A 102 -15.72 12.83 -14.76
N THR A 103 -14.97 12.05 -15.54
CA THR A 103 -13.64 11.59 -15.10
C THR A 103 -12.53 12.59 -15.43
N ASP A 104 -12.72 13.45 -16.43
CA ASP A 104 -11.82 14.54 -16.80
C ASP A 104 -11.58 15.51 -15.63
N SER A 105 -12.62 15.73 -14.83
CA SER A 105 -12.64 16.68 -13.73
C SER A 105 -12.37 16.05 -12.36
N PHE A 106 -12.42 14.70 -12.24
CA PHE A 106 -12.24 13.96 -10.98
C PHE A 106 -11.05 13.02 -11.01
N LEU A 107 -9.90 13.45 -10.43
CA LEU A 107 -8.69 12.63 -10.29
C LEU A 107 -8.93 11.38 -9.47
N ALA A 108 -9.72 11.47 -8.39
CA ALA A 108 -10.06 10.33 -7.56
C ALA A 108 -10.78 9.23 -8.34
N LEU A 109 -11.70 9.59 -9.25
CA LEU A 109 -12.44 8.62 -10.07
C LEU A 109 -11.51 7.91 -11.05
N GLN A 110 -10.62 8.65 -11.72
CA GLN A 110 -9.57 8.06 -12.56
C GLN A 110 -8.72 7.07 -11.75
N GLY A 111 -8.31 7.47 -10.54
CA GLY A 111 -7.53 6.64 -9.64
C GLY A 111 -8.26 5.36 -9.20
N VAL A 112 -9.54 5.44 -8.88
CA VAL A 112 -10.37 4.26 -8.53
C VAL A 112 -10.38 3.27 -9.69
N ILE A 113 -10.60 3.73 -10.92
CA ILE A 113 -10.64 2.85 -12.10
C ILE A 113 -9.26 2.23 -12.35
N ALA A 114 -8.20 3.02 -12.34
CA ALA A 114 -6.84 2.54 -12.54
C ALA A 114 -6.42 1.50 -11.49
N LEU A 115 -6.68 1.78 -10.21
CA LEU A 115 -6.39 0.84 -9.13
C LEU A 115 -7.26 -0.42 -9.21
N SER A 116 -8.51 -0.32 -9.67
CA SER A 116 -9.38 -1.47 -9.88
C SER A 116 -8.82 -2.41 -10.95
N ILE A 117 -8.24 -1.87 -12.03
CA ILE A 117 -7.54 -2.68 -13.04
C ILE A 117 -6.35 -3.40 -12.42
N PHE A 118 -5.53 -2.72 -11.63
CA PHE A 118 -4.39 -3.36 -10.96
C PHE A 118 -4.84 -4.44 -9.96
N ILE A 119 -5.88 -4.16 -9.14
CA ILE A 119 -6.46 -5.14 -8.22
C ILE A 119 -6.99 -6.36 -8.99
N PHE A 120 -7.53 -6.16 -10.18
CA PHE A 120 -7.99 -7.27 -11.02
C PHE A 120 -6.83 -8.18 -11.45
N TYR A 121 -5.64 -7.64 -11.76
CA TYR A 121 -4.43 -8.44 -11.96
C TYR A 121 -4.04 -9.21 -10.70
N LEU A 122 -4.09 -8.57 -9.53
CA LEU A 122 -3.80 -9.25 -8.26
C LEU A 122 -4.83 -10.35 -7.95
N CYS A 123 -6.12 -10.10 -8.19
CA CYS A 123 -7.18 -11.12 -8.04
C CYS A 123 -6.92 -12.34 -8.94
N THR A 124 -6.40 -12.12 -10.14
CA THR A 124 -6.00 -13.22 -11.05
C THR A 124 -4.88 -14.06 -10.42
N ILE A 125 -3.88 -13.43 -9.81
CA ILE A 125 -2.82 -14.16 -9.08
C ILE A 125 -3.45 -14.97 -7.94
N TRP A 126 -4.27 -14.35 -7.08
CA TRP A 126 -4.88 -15.02 -5.93
C TRP A 126 -5.82 -16.16 -6.35
N TYR A 127 -6.51 -16.02 -7.48
CA TYR A 127 -7.35 -17.07 -8.03
C TYR A 127 -6.55 -18.33 -8.34
N PHE A 128 -5.39 -18.23 -8.99
CA PHE A 128 -4.52 -19.35 -9.30
C PHE A 128 -3.67 -19.81 -8.09
N ALA A 129 -3.34 -18.91 -7.17
CA ALA A 129 -2.61 -19.20 -5.95
C ALA A 129 -3.42 -20.04 -4.94
N TYR A 130 -4.75 -19.89 -4.93
CA TYR A 130 -5.63 -20.48 -3.95
C TYR A 130 -5.43 -22.00 -3.72
N PRO A 131 -5.46 -22.88 -4.73
CA PRO A 131 -5.29 -24.32 -4.50
C PRO A 131 -3.91 -24.67 -3.93
N ILE A 132 -2.87 -23.92 -4.32
CA ILE A 132 -1.51 -24.12 -3.83
C ILE A 132 -1.40 -23.64 -2.36
N TYR A 133 -2.05 -22.52 -2.04
CA TYR A 133 -2.11 -22.01 -0.67
C TYR A 133 -2.70 -23.04 0.28
N LEU A 134 -3.81 -23.69 -0.11
CA LEU A 134 -4.42 -24.76 0.71
C LEU A 134 -3.47 -25.95 0.93
N ALA A 135 -2.74 -26.36 -0.12
CA ALA A 135 -1.81 -27.48 -0.05
C ALA A 135 -0.56 -27.17 0.79
N VAL A 136 0.04 -26.01 0.58
CA VAL A 136 1.28 -25.58 1.26
C VAL A 136 1.03 -25.33 2.75
N PHE A 137 -0.06 -24.64 3.09
CA PHE A 137 -0.34 -24.23 4.48
C PHE A 137 -1.31 -25.17 5.20
N GLN A 138 -1.76 -26.26 4.53
CA GLN A 138 -2.65 -27.29 5.08
C GLN A 138 -3.92 -26.70 5.74
N VAL A 139 -4.50 -25.67 5.12
CA VAL A 139 -5.66 -24.95 5.62
C VAL A 139 -6.91 -25.31 4.82
N ARG A 140 -8.07 -25.23 5.48
CA ARG A 140 -9.38 -25.33 4.83
C ARG A 140 -9.98 -23.93 4.81
N LEU A 141 -10.02 -23.32 3.66
CA LEU A 141 -10.52 -21.97 3.42
C LEU A 141 -11.24 -21.97 2.09
N GLU A 142 -12.36 -21.30 1.97
CA GLU A 142 -13.05 -21.14 0.69
C GLU A 142 -12.34 -20.10 -0.19
N ARG A 143 -12.53 -20.20 -1.50
CA ARG A 143 -11.86 -19.30 -2.47
C ARG A 143 -12.28 -17.84 -2.31
N TYR A 144 -13.58 -17.59 -2.14
CA TYR A 144 -14.08 -16.22 -2.01
C TYR A 144 -13.55 -15.51 -0.75
N PRO A 145 -13.62 -16.09 0.46
CA PRO A 145 -12.98 -15.53 1.64
C PRO A 145 -11.46 -15.29 1.49
N PHE A 146 -10.75 -16.20 0.81
CA PHE A 146 -9.31 -16.03 0.55
C PHE A 146 -9.03 -14.79 -0.29
N ILE A 147 -9.72 -14.60 -1.44
CA ILE A 147 -9.56 -13.44 -2.31
C ILE A 147 -10.01 -12.17 -1.60
N SER A 148 -11.17 -12.19 -0.94
CA SER A 148 -11.73 -11.05 -0.20
C SER A 148 -10.79 -10.58 0.92
N SER A 149 -10.20 -11.50 1.69
CA SER A 149 -9.22 -11.16 2.73
C SER A 149 -7.98 -10.48 2.14
N ASN A 150 -7.48 -10.95 1.00
CA ASN A 150 -6.36 -10.31 0.32
C ASN A 150 -6.72 -8.90 -0.17
N ILE A 151 -7.92 -8.67 -0.71
CA ILE A 151 -8.40 -7.33 -1.09
C ILE A 151 -8.47 -6.44 0.17
N LYS A 152 -9.13 -6.89 1.23
CA LYS A 152 -9.31 -6.13 2.48
C LYS A 152 -7.98 -5.74 3.13
N LEU A 153 -6.95 -6.59 3.02
CA LEU A 153 -5.59 -6.28 3.50
C LEU A 153 -4.92 -5.14 2.75
N ASN A 154 -5.30 -4.91 1.49
CA ASN A 154 -4.72 -3.86 0.67
C ASN A 154 -5.49 -2.52 0.76
N LEU A 155 -6.75 -2.51 1.22
CA LEU A 155 -7.56 -1.29 1.36
C LEU A 155 -6.88 -0.19 2.19
N PRO A 156 -6.25 -0.48 3.36
CA PRO A 156 -5.58 0.56 4.14
C PRO A 156 -4.44 1.26 3.43
N VAL A 157 -3.87 0.65 2.38
CA VAL A 157 -2.80 1.24 1.57
C VAL A 157 -3.37 2.16 0.50
N ILE A 158 -4.47 1.76 -0.12
CA ILE A 158 -5.11 2.45 -1.25
C ILE A 158 -5.93 3.65 -0.78
N PHE A 159 -6.65 3.48 0.32
CA PHE A 159 -7.64 4.45 0.80
C PHE A 159 -7.07 5.83 1.12
N PRO A 160 -5.91 5.98 1.80
CA PRO A 160 -5.35 7.31 2.06
C PRO A 160 -5.09 8.11 0.79
N TRP A 161 -4.59 7.47 -0.25
CA TRP A 161 -4.35 8.15 -1.53
C TRP A 161 -5.65 8.54 -2.24
N LEU A 162 -6.64 7.63 -2.29
CA LEU A 162 -7.93 7.93 -2.89
C LEU A 162 -8.67 9.04 -2.15
N THR A 163 -8.63 9.06 -0.82
CA THR A 163 -9.28 10.12 -0.03
C THR A 163 -8.54 11.44 -0.13
N LEU A 164 -7.22 11.43 -0.26
CA LEU A 164 -6.42 12.62 -0.51
C LEU A 164 -6.81 13.25 -1.86
N THR A 165 -6.84 12.46 -2.92
CA THR A 165 -7.22 12.95 -4.25
C THR A 165 -8.68 13.41 -4.30
N PHE A 166 -9.59 12.68 -3.66
CA PHE A 166 -11.00 13.07 -3.56
C PHE A 166 -11.18 14.40 -2.80
N ALA A 167 -10.48 14.59 -1.68
CA ALA A 167 -10.52 15.85 -0.96
C ALA A 167 -9.93 17.00 -1.79
N PHE A 168 -8.89 16.75 -2.59
CA PHE A 168 -8.36 17.71 -3.54
C PHE A 168 -9.39 18.08 -4.62
N ASP A 169 -10.06 17.08 -5.21
CA ASP A 169 -11.14 17.29 -6.19
C ASP A 169 -12.26 18.15 -5.60
N LEU A 170 -12.72 17.87 -4.37
CA LEU A 170 -13.73 18.68 -3.68
C LEU A 170 -13.31 20.15 -3.51
N ILE A 171 -12.03 20.39 -3.19
CA ILE A 171 -11.50 21.74 -3.07
C ILE A 171 -11.43 22.42 -4.45
N ALA A 172 -11.05 21.68 -5.50
CA ALA A 172 -11.01 22.18 -6.87
C ALA A 172 -12.39 22.65 -7.36
N PHE A 173 -13.47 21.97 -6.93
CA PHE A 173 -14.86 22.38 -7.22
C PHE A 173 -15.42 23.41 -6.24
N SER A 174 -14.70 23.72 -5.16
CA SER A 174 -15.14 24.71 -4.17
C SER A 174 -15.31 26.09 -4.80
N PRO A 175 -16.36 26.87 -4.43
CA PRO A 175 -16.54 28.25 -4.86
C PRO A 175 -15.55 29.22 -4.21
N TRP A 176 -14.66 28.77 -3.33
CA TRP A 176 -13.75 29.63 -2.56
C TRP A 176 -12.39 29.82 -3.25
N PRO A 177 -12.16 30.95 -3.95
CA PRO A 177 -10.91 31.16 -4.70
C PRO A 177 -9.67 31.20 -3.79
N GLY A 178 -9.79 31.70 -2.55
CA GLY A 178 -8.66 31.78 -1.62
C GLY A 178 -8.03 30.45 -1.26
N ILE A 179 -8.82 29.35 -1.19
CA ILE A 179 -8.30 28.02 -0.93
C ILE A 179 -7.55 27.49 -2.15
N LYS A 180 -8.03 27.76 -3.36
CA LYS A 180 -7.36 27.37 -4.61
C LYS A 180 -6.00 28.06 -4.72
N THR A 181 -5.96 29.36 -4.55
CA THR A 181 -4.71 30.15 -4.58
C THR A 181 -3.73 29.71 -3.48
N PHE A 182 -4.24 29.29 -2.32
CA PHE A 182 -3.40 28.73 -1.27
C PHE A 182 -2.77 27.39 -1.69
N LEU A 183 -3.52 26.50 -2.32
CA LEU A 183 -3.03 25.20 -2.78
C LEU A 183 -2.14 25.27 -4.02
N GLU A 184 -2.17 26.37 -4.78
CA GLU A 184 -1.22 26.62 -5.86
C GLU A 184 0.21 26.87 -5.33
N LYS A 185 0.34 27.29 -4.07
CA LYS A 185 1.63 27.53 -3.44
C LYS A 185 2.22 26.25 -2.85
N PRO A 186 3.55 26.00 -2.97
CA PRO A 186 4.21 24.84 -2.38
C PRO A 186 3.92 24.68 -0.88
N ALA A 187 3.95 25.78 -0.11
CA ALA A 187 3.63 25.76 1.31
C ALA A 187 2.19 25.31 1.58
N GLY A 188 1.22 25.73 0.74
CA GLY A 188 -0.18 25.31 0.84
C GLY A 188 -0.36 23.82 0.59
N GLN A 189 0.32 23.28 -0.42
CA GLN A 189 0.33 21.84 -0.72
C GLN A 189 0.93 21.04 0.44
N MET A 190 2.05 21.49 1.00
CA MET A 190 2.67 20.83 2.15
C MET A 190 1.74 20.81 3.36
N ILE A 191 1.09 21.94 3.69
CA ILE A 191 0.15 22.04 4.81
C ILE A 191 -1.06 21.13 4.56
N TYR A 192 -1.60 21.11 3.33
CA TYR A 192 -2.70 20.23 2.95
C TYR A 192 -2.36 18.76 3.18
N ILE A 193 -1.24 18.28 2.63
CA ILE A 193 -0.83 16.88 2.76
C ILE A 193 -0.50 16.55 4.22
N ALA A 194 0.22 17.42 4.94
CA ALA A 194 0.54 17.21 6.36
C ALA A 194 -0.70 17.12 7.23
N SER A 195 -1.66 18.03 7.04
CA SER A 195 -2.94 18.02 7.77
C SER A 195 -3.75 16.75 7.47
N PHE A 196 -3.80 16.36 6.19
CA PHE A 196 -4.46 15.13 5.76
C PHE A 196 -3.82 13.90 6.41
N LEU A 197 -2.49 13.79 6.41
CA LEU A 197 -1.78 12.68 7.06
C LEU A 197 -2.08 12.62 8.56
N CYS A 198 -2.08 13.75 9.26
CA CYS A 198 -2.45 13.81 10.67
C CYS A 198 -3.87 13.31 10.92
N ILE A 199 -4.84 13.75 10.10
CA ILE A 199 -6.23 13.31 10.19
C ILE A 199 -6.34 11.80 9.93
N MET A 200 -5.69 11.31 8.88
CA MET A 200 -5.69 9.88 8.55
C MET A 200 -5.08 9.04 9.68
N MET A 201 -3.96 9.41 10.25
CA MET A 201 -3.33 8.67 11.34
C MET A 201 -4.21 8.57 12.60
N ILE A 202 -5.09 9.55 12.81
CA ILE A 202 -6.04 9.52 13.93
C ILE A 202 -7.23 8.60 13.62
N PHE A 203 -7.85 8.74 12.44
CA PHE A 203 -9.14 8.11 12.12
C PHE A 203 -9.04 6.79 11.36
N LEU A 204 -7.95 6.58 10.60
CA LEU A 204 -7.76 5.38 9.78
C LEU A 204 -7.85 4.06 10.59
N PRO A 205 -7.34 3.95 11.84
CA PRO A 205 -7.49 2.74 12.65
C PRO A 205 -8.95 2.34 12.89
N ALA A 206 -9.85 3.33 13.04
CA ALA A 206 -11.28 3.06 13.20
C ALA A 206 -11.96 2.55 11.92
N LEU A 207 -11.40 2.87 10.76
CA LEU A 207 -11.85 2.34 9.47
C LEU A 207 -11.25 0.96 9.20
N ILE A 208 -9.97 0.80 9.43
CA ILE A 208 -9.24 -0.47 9.21
C ILE A 208 -9.90 -1.61 9.99
N GLN A 209 -10.21 -1.41 11.28
CA GLN A 209 -10.81 -2.44 12.10
C GLN A 209 -12.19 -2.89 11.56
N ARG A 210 -12.94 -1.98 10.88
CA ARG A 210 -14.20 -2.32 10.22
C ARG A 210 -13.99 -3.06 8.91
N TRP A 211 -13.03 -2.63 8.07
CA TRP A 211 -12.74 -3.30 6.79
C TRP A 211 -12.18 -4.71 6.99
N TRP A 212 -11.47 -4.92 8.08
CA TRP A 212 -10.94 -6.23 8.43
C TRP A 212 -11.94 -7.08 9.23
N ASP A 213 -13.19 -6.64 9.36
CA ASP A 213 -14.26 -7.32 10.10
C ASP A 213 -13.84 -7.70 11.54
N CYS A 214 -13.01 -6.84 12.17
CA CYS A 214 -12.57 -7.06 13.52
C CYS A 214 -13.76 -7.02 14.50
N THR A 215 -13.88 -8.01 15.36
CA THR A 215 -14.95 -8.12 16.35
C THR A 215 -14.41 -8.08 17.78
N PRO A 216 -15.16 -7.56 18.77
CA PRO A 216 -14.74 -7.62 20.15
C PRO A 216 -14.48 -9.06 20.59
N ILE A 217 -13.34 -9.29 21.25
CA ILE A 217 -13.00 -10.62 21.77
C ILE A 217 -13.99 -11.02 22.87
N ARG A 218 -14.44 -12.26 22.86
CA ARG A 218 -15.30 -12.83 23.90
C ARG A 218 -14.57 -12.82 25.25
N LYS A 219 -15.31 -12.58 26.33
CA LYS A 219 -14.77 -12.64 27.68
C LYS A 219 -14.29 -14.04 28.00
N SER A 220 -13.12 -14.15 28.58
CA SER A 220 -12.52 -15.37 29.12
C SER A 220 -11.51 -14.98 30.18
N ASP A 221 -11.15 -15.89 31.07
CA ASP A 221 -10.16 -15.65 32.12
C ASP A 221 -8.83 -15.17 31.56
N GLN A 222 -8.41 -15.70 30.41
CA GLN A 222 -7.20 -15.27 29.70
C GLN A 222 -7.29 -13.81 29.24
N ILE A 223 -8.43 -13.39 28.71
CA ILE A 223 -8.63 -12.01 28.26
C ILE A 223 -8.76 -11.03 29.44
N ASP A 224 -9.38 -11.43 30.52
CA ASP A 224 -9.49 -10.60 31.73
C ASP A 224 -8.12 -10.45 32.41
N ALA A 225 -7.29 -11.51 32.45
CA ALA A 225 -5.90 -11.44 32.90
C ALA A 225 -5.06 -10.52 31.99
N LEU A 226 -5.26 -10.57 30.66
CA LEU A 226 -4.59 -9.67 29.72
C LEU A 226 -5.01 -8.22 29.90
N ARG A 227 -6.29 -7.94 30.18
CA ARG A 227 -6.78 -6.59 30.48
C ARG A 227 -6.15 -6.03 31.74
N LYS A 228 -6.03 -6.87 32.78
CA LYS A 228 -5.34 -6.49 34.03
C LYS A 228 -3.88 -6.14 33.74
N PHE A 229 -3.16 -7.00 33.02
CA PHE A 229 -1.78 -6.76 32.62
C PHE A 229 -1.60 -5.44 31.86
N LEU A 230 -2.46 -5.15 30.87
CA LEU A 230 -2.44 -3.87 30.14
C LEU A 230 -2.74 -2.66 31.04
N SER A 231 -3.62 -2.82 32.03
CA SER A 231 -3.91 -1.79 33.03
C SER A 231 -2.69 -1.53 33.93
N ASP A 232 -2.00 -2.59 34.36
CA ASP A 232 -0.80 -2.50 35.20
C ASP A 232 0.35 -1.81 34.43
N LEU A 233 0.44 -2.00 33.12
CA LEU A 233 1.36 -1.27 32.23
C LEU A 233 0.90 0.17 31.92
N GLY A 234 -0.25 0.63 32.42
CA GLY A 234 -0.78 1.97 32.21
C GLY A 234 -1.22 2.25 30.75
N VAL A 235 -1.49 1.23 29.97
CA VAL A 235 -1.85 1.36 28.54
C VAL A 235 -3.31 1.74 28.36
N LYS A 236 -3.55 2.89 27.73
CA LYS A 236 -4.91 3.33 27.37
C LYS A 236 -5.25 2.93 25.94
N TYR A 237 -6.30 2.16 25.76
CA TYR A 237 -6.82 1.69 24.47
C TYR A 237 -8.36 1.68 24.47
N ARG A 238 -8.96 1.60 23.26
CA ARG A 238 -10.42 1.57 23.12
C ARG A 238 -10.98 0.17 23.34
N ASN A 239 -10.39 -0.82 22.65
CA ASN A 239 -10.85 -2.21 22.75
C ASN A 239 -9.76 -3.20 22.32
N ILE A 240 -9.93 -4.46 22.76
CA ILE A 240 -9.19 -5.60 22.27
C ILE A 240 -10.12 -6.33 21.28
N LEU A 241 -9.65 -6.52 20.05
CA LEU A 241 -10.44 -7.04 18.94
C LEU A 241 -9.84 -8.34 18.43
N ASN A 242 -10.70 -9.29 18.11
CA ASN A 242 -10.33 -10.43 17.29
C ASN A 242 -10.08 -9.97 15.85
N TRP A 243 -8.95 -10.35 15.30
CA TRP A 243 -8.57 -10.07 13.93
C TRP A 243 -8.76 -11.31 13.05
N PRO A 244 -9.85 -11.41 12.25
CA PRO A 244 -10.19 -12.62 11.51
C PRO A 244 -9.40 -12.73 10.18
N ILE A 245 -8.12 -12.30 10.17
CA ILE A 245 -7.29 -12.38 8.98
C ILE A 245 -7.10 -13.84 8.55
N PHE A 246 -7.34 -14.13 7.28
CA PHE A 246 -7.37 -15.50 6.73
C PHE A 246 -8.14 -16.47 7.63
N GLU A 247 -9.36 -16.06 8.04
CA GLU A 247 -10.22 -16.81 8.97
C GLU A 247 -9.55 -17.09 10.33
N GLY A 248 -8.72 -16.17 10.82
CA GLY A 248 -8.04 -16.31 12.11
C GLY A 248 -6.90 -17.33 12.16
N ARG A 249 -6.43 -17.82 11.02
CA ARG A 249 -5.37 -18.85 10.96
C ARG A 249 -3.97 -18.30 10.99
N MET A 250 -3.82 -17.02 10.84
CA MET A 250 -2.54 -16.34 11.01
C MET A 250 -2.29 -16.08 12.49
N MET A 251 -1.12 -16.46 13.01
CA MET A 251 -0.74 -16.21 14.39
C MET A 251 -0.06 -14.84 14.46
N THR A 252 -0.80 -13.82 14.87
CA THR A 252 -0.25 -12.47 15.00
C THR A 252 -1.07 -11.64 15.99
N ALA A 253 -0.42 -10.65 16.56
CA ALA A 253 -1.05 -9.55 17.27
C ALA A 253 -0.56 -8.24 16.67
N GLY A 254 -1.17 -7.13 17.03
CA GLY A 254 -0.75 -5.82 16.60
C GLY A 254 -1.51 -4.71 17.30
N VAL A 255 -0.90 -3.53 17.34
CA VAL A 255 -1.54 -2.33 17.85
C VAL A 255 -1.75 -1.32 16.75
N MET A 256 -2.95 -0.77 16.67
CA MET A 256 -3.30 0.32 15.75
C MET A 256 -3.74 1.57 16.51
N GLY A 257 -3.28 2.73 16.06
CA GLY A 257 -3.76 4.04 16.49
C GLY A 257 -2.90 4.74 17.53
N ILE A 258 -2.68 6.03 17.27
CA ILE A 258 -1.88 6.92 18.13
C ILE A 258 -2.71 7.38 19.33
N VAL A 259 -3.96 7.80 19.08
CA VAL A 259 -4.85 8.36 20.10
C VAL A 259 -5.58 7.23 20.82
N PRO A 260 -5.63 7.22 22.18
CA PRO A 260 -6.26 6.16 22.96
C PRO A 260 -7.70 5.85 22.55
N ARG A 261 -8.49 6.86 22.17
CA ARG A 261 -9.89 6.73 21.72
C ARG A 261 -10.02 5.89 20.44
N PHE A 262 -8.99 5.86 19.58
CA PHE A 262 -8.94 5.12 18.32
C PHE A 262 -7.82 4.08 18.32
N ARG A 263 -7.30 3.73 19.51
CA ARG A 263 -6.29 2.68 19.66
C ARG A 263 -6.96 1.34 19.86
N TYR A 264 -6.62 0.38 19.03
CA TYR A 264 -7.13 -0.98 19.11
C TYR A 264 -5.97 -1.96 19.22
N ILE A 265 -6.13 -2.96 20.06
CA ILE A 265 -5.23 -4.11 20.17
C ILE A 265 -5.89 -5.24 19.39
N LEU A 266 -5.22 -5.74 18.39
CA LEU A 266 -5.69 -6.81 17.52
C LEU A 266 -5.01 -8.11 17.90
N ILE A 267 -5.76 -9.19 18.02
CA ILE A 267 -5.24 -10.51 18.34
C ILE A 267 -6.01 -11.51 17.48
N THR A 268 -5.29 -12.45 16.84
CA THR A 268 -5.93 -13.51 16.07
C THR A 268 -6.37 -14.68 16.96
N ASP A 269 -7.43 -15.37 16.58
CA ASP A 269 -7.93 -16.54 17.30
C ASP A 269 -6.88 -17.66 17.43
N SER A 270 -6.04 -17.82 16.41
CA SER A 270 -4.95 -18.81 16.43
C SER A 270 -3.92 -18.51 17.51
N LEU A 271 -3.57 -17.22 17.69
CA LEU A 271 -2.64 -16.82 18.73
C LEU A 271 -3.19 -17.09 20.14
N LEU A 272 -4.49 -16.79 20.36
CA LEU A 272 -5.16 -17.03 21.64
C LEU A 272 -5.28 -18.51 21.99
N LYS A 273 -5.41 -19.38 20.99
CA LYS A 273 -5.57 -20.84 21.22
C LYS A 273 -4.25 -21.57 21.44
N LEU A 274 -3.15 -21.04 20.87
CA LEU A 274 -1.86 -21.74 20.85
C LEU A 274 -0.92 -21.27 21.96
N LEU A 275 -1.00 -20.01 22.38
CA LEU A 275 -0.10 -19.48 23.39
C LEU A 275 -0.67 -19.61 24.79
N SER A 276 0.23 -19.92 25.73
CA SER A 276 -0.03 -19.76 27.16
C SER A 276 -0.25 -18.28 27.51
N LEU A 277 -0.82 -18.01 28.69
CA LEU A 277 -1.05 -16.64 29.13
C LEU A 277 0.25 -15.82 29.22
N GLU A 278 1.34 -16.42 29.66
CA GLU A 278 2.64 -15.72 29.80
C GLU A 278 3.27 -15.41 28.41
N GLU A 279 3.20 -16.34 27.48
CA GLU A 279 3.64 -16.09 26.10
C GLU A 279 2.79 -15.00 25.42
N LEU A 280 1.47 -15.02 25.67
CA LEU A 280 0.57 -13.99 25.15
C LEU A 280 0.89 -12.61 25.74
N LYS A 281 1.18 -12.54 27.04
CA LYS A 281 1.63 -11.30 27.70
C LYS A 281 2.94 -10.78 27.08
N ALA A 282 3.90 -11.66 26.81
CA ALA A 282 5.17 -11.26 26.19
C ALA A 282 4.95 -10.68 24.77
N VAL A 283 4.11 -11.31 23.94
CA VAL A 283 3.75 -10.77 22.62
C VAL A 283 3.05 -9.42 22.73
N ILE A 284 2.10 -9.29 23.66
CA ILE A 284 1.38 -8.02 23.85
C ILE A 284 2.29 -6.95 24.49
N ALA A 285 3.23 -7.30 25.36
CA ALA A 285 4.24 -6.38 25.88
C ALA A 285 5.11 -5.81 24.75
N HIS A 286 5.52 -6.63 23.77
CA HIS A 286 6.21 -6.15 22.58
C HIS A 286 5.38 -5.07 21.85
N GLU A 287 4.09 -5.34 21.57
CA GLU A 287 3.18 -4.39 20.94
C GLU A 287 2.99 -3.11 21.77
N VAL A 288 2.95 -3.25 23.10
CA VAL A 288 2.91 -2.11 24.04
C VAL A 288 4.20 -1.28 23.95
N GLY A 289 5.35 -1.90 23.73
CA GLY A 289 6.61 -1.21 23.48
C GLY A 289 6.48 -0.18 22.35
N HIS A 290 5.81 -0.52 21.25
CA HIS A 290 5.56 0.41 20.15
C HIS A 290 4.70 1.60 20.57
N ILE A 291 3.77 1.42 21.51
CA ILE A 291 2.95 2.51 22.09
C ILE A 291 3.80 3.41 22.98
N GLN A 292 4.55 2.82 23.91
CA GLN A 292 5.33 3.56 24.93
C GLN A 292 6.40 4.44 24.27
N TYR A 293 7.11 3.91 23.28
CA TYR A 293 8.12 4.65 22.53
C TYR A 293 7.55 5.49 21.37
N ARG A 294 6.20 5.51 21.21
CA ARG A 294 5.49 6.31 20.19
C ARG A 294 5.98 6.07 18.77
N HIS A 295 6.30 4.83 18.41
CA HIS A 295 6.88 4.48 17.10
C HIS A 295 5.99 4.92 15.93
N LEU A 296 4.64 4.85 16.05
CA LEU A 296 3.72 5.35 15.02
C LEU A 296 3.90 6.85 14.75
N LEU A 297 4.16 7.65 15.80
CA LEU A 297 4.41 9.09 15.63
C LEU A 297 5.72 9.33 14.88
N TRP A 298 6.76 8.57 15.20
CA TRP A 298 8.01 8.64 14.48
C TRP A 298 7.87 8.25 13.00
N TYR A 299 7.09 7.22 12.66
CA TYR A 299 6.79 6.89 11.26
C TYR A 299 6.12 8.05 10.52
N MET A 300 5.18 8.76 11.16
CA MET A 300 4.60 9.97 10.59
C MET A 300 5.64 11.06 10.33
N LEU A 301 6.52 11.32 11.32
CA LEU A 301 7.59 12.31 11.17
C LEU A 301 8.57 11.94 10.05
N PHE A 302 8.85 10.65 9.83
CA PHE A 302 9.64 10.21 8.69
C PHE A 302 8.96 10.49 7.36
N ILE A 303 7.66 10.26 7.24
CA ILE A 303 6.91 10.56 6.02
C ILE A 303 6.91 12.07 5.76
N LEU A 304 6.65 12.88 6.77
CA LEU A 304 6.70 14.34 6.67
C LEU A 304 8.11 14.85 6.31
N GLY A 305 9.15 14.27 6.94
CA GLY A 305 10.55 14.57 6.63
C GLY A 305 10.91 14.25 5.18
N TYR A 306 10.44 13.12 4.67
CA TYR A 306 10.58 12.79 3.25
C TYR A 306 9.92 13.83 2.35
N MET A 307 8.71 14.29 2.68
CA MET A 307 8.03 15.33 1.91
C MET A 307 8.85 16.62 1.84
N VAL A 308 9.34 17.10 2.99
CA VAL A 308 10.18 18.32 3.03
C VAL A 308 11.44 18.15 2.18
N LEU A 309 12.10 17.00 2.28
CA LEU A 309 13.27 16.67 1.46
C LEU A 309 12.94 16.61 -0.03
N SER A 310 11.78 16.04 -0.39
CA SER A 310 11.35 15.95 -1.80
C SER A 310 11.12 17.32 -2.42
N PHE A 311 10.47 18.23 -1.70
CA PHE A 311 10.29 19.61 -2.17
C PHE A 311 11.62 20.33 -2.33
N GLY A 312 12.51 20.28 -1.34
CA GLY A 312 13.82 20.91 -1.42
C GLY A 312 14.70 20.33 -2.53
N LEU A 313 14.64 19.02 -2.74
CA LEU A 313 15.38 18.35 -3.82
C LEU A 313 14.83 18.72 -5.19
N TYR A 314 13.51 18.84 -5.32
CA TYR A 314 12.89 19.28 -6.57
C TYR A 314 13.38 20.67 -6.99
N ASP A 315 13.38 21.63 -6.06
CA ASP A 315 13.88 22.99 -6.32
C ASP A 315 15.37 22.99 -6.69
N LEU A 316 16.18 22.18 -5.99
CA LEU A 316 17.62 22.06 -6.27
C LEU A 316 17.87 21.45 -7.66
N ILE A 317 17.16 20.38 -8.01
CA ILE A 317 17.27 19.73 -9.33
C ILE A 317 16.86 20.71 -10.42
N PHE A 318 15.72 21.40 -10.21
CA PHE A 318 15.24 22.41 -11.15
C PHE A 318 16.30 23.50 -11.37
N TYR A 319 16.89 24.03 -10.30
CA TYR A 319 17.95 25.04 -10.38
C TYR A 319 19.18 24.53 -11.15
N ILE A 320 19.66 23.32 -10.86
CA ILE A 320 20.82 22.73 -11.54
C ILE A 320 20.54 22.52 -13.04
N ILE A 321 19.37 21.99 -13.39
CA ILE A 321 19.00 21.70 -14.76
C ILE A 321 18.76 23.01 -15.53
N ALA A 322 18.03 23.96 -14.93
CA ALA A 322 17.77 25.27 -15.54
C ALA A 322 19.03 26.10 -15.72
N SER A 323 20.08 25.86 -14.94
CA SER A 323 21.39 26.53 -15.10
C SER A 323 22.22 25.94 -16.25
N SER A 324 21.81 24.80 -16.83
CA SER A 324 22.56 24.13 -17.89
C SER A 324 22.23 24.74 -19.28
N PRO A 325 23.23 25.22 -20.05
CA PRO A 325 23.00 25.74 -21.40
C PRO A 325 22.41 24.69 -22.37
N TYR A 326 22.63 23.41 -22.10
CA TYR A 326 22.15 22.32 -22.93
C TYR A 326 20.65 22.06 -22.75
N PHE A 327 20.09 22.45 -21.61
CA PHE A 327 18.69 22.25 -21.29
C PHE A 327 17.75 23.03 -22.22
N PHE A 328 18.04 24.31 -22.45
CA PHE A 328 17.22 25.18 -23.31
C PHE A 328 17.32 24.81 -24.80
N LYS A 329 18.47 24.26 -25.25
CA LYS A 329 18.62 23.79 -26.62
C LYS A 329 17.74 22.59 -26.97
N GLY A 330 17.57 21.66 -26.04
CA GLY A 330 16.71 20.49 -26.22
C GLY A 330 15.21 20.76 -26.13
N LEU A 331 14.79 21.84 -25.46
CA LEU A 331 13.39 22.27 -25.40
C LEU A 331 12.89 22.93 -26.69
N SER A 332 13.79 23.44 -27.52
CA SER A 332 13.46 24.17 -28.75
C SER A 332 13.38 23.28 -29.99
N GLU A 333 13.77 22.00 -29.92
CA GLU A 333 13.57 21.05 -31.00
C GLU A 333 12.15 20.49 -30.98
N GLU A 334 11.33 20.88 -31.95
CA GLU A 334 9.98 20.35 -32.20
C GLU A 334 10.02 18.85 -32.50
N GLY A 335 9.90 18.05 -31.46
CA GLY A 335 9.77 16.59 -31.62
C GLY A 335 9.56 15.93 -30.25
N GLY A 336 8.37 15.38 -30.01
CA GLY A 336 7.79 14.89 -28.75
C GLY A 336 8.65 14.01 -27.82
N VAL A 337 9.87 13.67 -28.17
CA VAL A 337 10.82 12.94 -27.31
C VAL A 337 11.39 13.82 -26.18
N GLY A 338 11.41 15.15 -26.37
CA GLY A 338 11.97 16.09 -25.41
C GLY A 338 11.20 16.13 -24.07
N GLN A 339 9.88 16.23 -24.10
CA GLN A 339 9.07 16.44 -22.91
C GLN A 339 9.03 15.21 -21.99
N GLU A 340 8.97 14.01 -22.55
CA GLU A 340 9.03 12.76 -21.80
C GLU A 340 10.41 12.54 -21.16
N PHE A 341 11.48 12.84 -21.89
CA PHE A 341 12.84 12.78 -21.37
C PHE A 341 13.06 13.74 -20.20
N TYR A 342 12.56 14.98 -20.30
CA TYR A 342 12.66 15.95 -19.20
C TYR A 342 11.86 15.51 -17.98
N SER A 343 10.64 15.00 -18.16
CA SER A 343 9.84 14.45 -17.07
C SER A 343 10.56 13.29 -16.35
N PHE A 344 11.26 12.44 -17.11
CA PHE A 344 12.09 11.39 -16.54
C PHE A 344 13.31 11.95 -15.77
N VAL A 345 14.03 12.91 -16.34
CA VAL A 345 15.20 13.54 -15.71
C VAL A 345 14.84 14.22 -14.39
N PHE A 346 13.64 14.82 -14.28
CA PHE A 346 13.16 15.41 -13.03
C PHE A 346 12.67 14.38 -12.03
N SER A 347 11.99 13.35 -12.47
CA SER A 347 11.39 12.36 -11.57
C SER A 347 12.36 11.29 -11.07
N ALA A 348 13.35 10.91 -11.89
CA ALA A 348 14.30 9.85 -11.53
C ALA A 348 15.11 10.13 -10.25
N PRO A 349 15.68 11.33 -10.01
CA PRO A 349 16.37 11.64 -8.76
C PRO A 349 15.45 11.60 -7.54
N ILE A 350 14.20 12.05 -7.67
CA ILE A 350 13.21 12.03 -6.59
C ILE A 350 12.84 10.59 -6.24
N LEU A 351 12.63 9.75 -7.24
CA LEU A 351 12.37 8.32 -7.05
C LEU A 351 13.57 7.60 -6.44
N LEU A 352 14.78 7.92 -6.88
CA LEU A 352 16.01 7.38 -6.30
C LEU A 352 16.15 7.80 -4.83
N MET A 353 15.91 9.08 -4.52
CA MET A 353 15.91 9.58 -3.15
C MET A 353 14.84 8.87 -2.31
N MET A 354 13.64 8.67 -2.86
CA MET A 354 12.56 7.90 -2.20
C MET A 354 13.07 6.49 -1.84
N PHE A 355 13.66 5.80 -2.80
CA PHE A 355 14.20 4.46 -2.57
C PHE A 355 15.28 4.43 -1.49
N VAL A 356 16.26 5.35 -1.57
CA VAL A 356 17.35 5.48 -0.61
C VAL A 356 16.82 5.83 0.78
N TYR A 357 15.91 6.80 0.88
CA TYR A 357 15.33 7.24 2.14
C TYR A 357 14.54 6.10 2.83
N PHE A 358 13.64 5.44 2.11
CA PHE A 358 12.85 4.36 2.67
C PHE A 358 13.68 3.11 2.96
N ARG A 359 14.66 2.79 2.12
CA ARG A 359 15.50 1.60 2.31
C ARG A 359 16.49 1.75 3.46
N PHE A 360 17.15 2.89 3.57
CA PHE A 360 18.23 3.11 4.54
C PHE A 360 17.74 3.86 5.78
N ALA A 361 17.15 5.05 5.66
CA ALA A 361 16.73 5.81 6.82
C ALA A 361 15.57 5.10 7.55
N LEU A 362 14.42 4.93 6.89
CA LEU A 362 13.27 4.28 7.52
C LEU A 362 13.60 2.84 7.95
N GLY A 363 14.30 2.06 7.11
CA GLY A 363 14.70 0.70 7.43
C GLY A 363 15.63 0.61 8.64
N PHE A 364 16.54 1.57 8.85
CA PHE A 364 17.38 1.65 10.05
C PHE A 364 16.52 1.90 11.31
N PHE A 365 15.62 2.88 11.26
CA PHE A 365 14.76 3.20 12.39
C PHE A 365 13.77 2.07 12.71
N MET A 366 13.20 1.42 11.71
CA MET A 366 12.33 0.26 11.94
C MET A 366 13.04 -0.83 12.73
N ARG A 367 14.26 -1.21 12.34
CA ARG A 367 15.03 -2.22 13.10
C ARG A 367 15.31 -1.80 14.54
N ASN A 368 15.58 -0.51 14.77
CA ASN A 368 15.80 -0.02 16.12
C ASN A 368 14.50 -0.01 16.95
N PHE A 369 13.37 0.29 16.33
CA PHE A 369 12.05 0.25 16.98
C PHE A 369 11.66 -1.17 17.38
N GLU A 370 11.89 -2.16 16.51
CA GLU A 370 11.72 -3.58 16.87
C GLU A 370 12.58 -3.96 18.05
N ARG A 371 13.88 -3.62 18.02
CA ARG A 371 14.79 -3.88 19.15
C ARG A 371 14.32 -3.21 20.45
N GLN A 372 13.80 -2.00 20.40
CA GLN A 372 13.25 -1.31 21.57
C GLN A 372 11.99 -2.01 22.09
N ALA A 373 11.12 -2.49 21.22
CA ALA A 373 9.93 -3.25 21.57
C ALA A 373 10.30 -4.60 22.20
N ASP A 374 11.30 -5.31 21.65
CA ASP A 374 11.83 -6.56 22.20
C ASP A 374 12.40 -6.36 23.62
N LEU A 375 13.22 -5.31 23.80
CA LEU A 375 13.77 -4.99 25.13
C LEU A 375 12.68 -4.62 26.13
N TYR A 376 11.64 -3.89 25.70
CA TYR A 376 10.50 -3.56 26.55
C TYR A 376 9.76 -4.82 26.97
N SER A 377 9.50 -5.75 26.05
CA SER A 377 8.80 -7.00 26.37
C SER A 377 9.56 -7.92 27.32
N ALA A 378 10.89 -7.83 27.36
CA ALA A 378 11.73 -8.59 28.30
C ALA A 378 11.73 -8.02 29.73
N ILE A 379 11.31 -6.78 29.92
CA ILE A 379 11.31 -6.08 31.22
C ILE A 379 9.90 -6.00 31.81
N ALA A 380 8.87 -5.98 30.96
CA ALA A 380 7.46 -5.86 31.32
C ALA A 380 6.89 -7.16 31.86
#